data_fa3eb3a3e9864e0ac59b2f7a17a9a743
#
_entry.id   fa3eb3a3e9864e0ac59b2f7a17a9a743
#
_cell.length_a   1.000
_cell.length_b   1.000
_cell.length_c   1.000
_cell.angle_alpha   90.00
_cell.angle_beta   90.00
_cell.angle_gamma   90.00
#
_symmetry.space_group_name_H-M   'P 1'
#
loop_
_entity.id
_entity.type
_entity.pdbx_description
1 polymer ?
#
loop_
_entity_poly.entity_id
_entity_poly.type
_entity_poly.pdbx_seq_one_letter_code
_entity_poly.pdbx_strand_id
1 'polypeptide(L)'
;AVSYERKLKEIVLARRMAQDFTKDEVLEMYLNEIYYGNLAYGIEAAANTYFGKSAAELTLGEASFLAGLPQSPVDLDPFTNLEGARERQWLVLNMMVQDGYIDQSQAEAAYLEPLTFAVQEVSLEAPHFAVYVRQQLEELYGAETVANGGLRVTTTLDMEFQRLAEQL
;
A
#
# COMPACT_ATOMS: atom_id res chain seq x y z
N ALA A 1 15.55 -11.79 -16.01
CA ALA A 1 16.69 -12.62 -15.60
C ALA A 1 17.29 -12.05 -14.32
N VAL A 2 17.39 -12.84 -13.26
CA VAL A 2 18.06 -12.42 -12.02
C VAL A 2 19.56 -12.32 -12.31
N SER A 3 20.09 -11.10 -12.35
CA SER A 3 21.53 -10.88 -12.56
C SER A 3 22.28 -11.17 -11.26
N TYR A 4 23.32 -12.01 -11.33
CA TYR A 4 24.23 -12.24 -10.20
C TYR A 4 24.84 -10.94 -9.67
N GLU A 5 25.11 -9.99 -10.57
CA GLU A 5 25.62 -8.67 -10.20
C GLU A 5 24.64 -7.90 -9.30
N ARG A 6 23.34 -7.94 -9.60
CA ARG A 6 22.31 -7.34 -8.75
C ARG A 6 22.30 -7.99 -7.36
N LYS A 7 22.39 -9.32 -7.30
CA LYS A 7 22.38 -10.05 -6.03
C LYS A 7 23.61 -9.75 -5.17
N LEU A 8 24.78 -9.57 -5.77
CA LEU A 8 25.98 -9.14 -5.05
C LEU A 8 25.84 -7.71 -4.51
N LYS A 9 25.27 -6.78 -5.29
CA LYS A 9 24.99 -5.42 -4.81
C LYS A 9 24.01 -5.40 -3.65
N GLU A 10 22.94 -6.20 -3.72
CA GLU A 10 21.97 -6.38 -2.63
C GLU A 10 22.65 -6.85 -1.34
N ILE A 11 23.53 -7.86 -1.41
CA ILE A 11 24.26 -8.39 -0.25
C ILE A 11 25.17 -7.31 0.38
N VAL A 12 25.91 -6.57 -0.45
CA VAL A 12 26.83 -5.51 0.03
C VAL A 12 26.02 -4.38 0.69
N LEU A 13 24.90 -3.97 0.10
CA LEU A 13 24.02 -2.95 0.66
C LEU A 13 23.39 -3.40 1.97
N ALA A 14 22.84 -4.62 2.01
CA ALA A 14 22.26 -5.18 3.24
C ALA A 14 23.28 -5.23 4.39
N ARG A 15 24.55 -5.59 4.09
CA ARG A 15 25.61 -5.59 5.09
C ARG A 15 25.93 -4.18 5.61
N ARG A 16 25.98 -3.18 4.73
CA ARG A 16 26.17 -1.77 5.13
C ARG A 16 25.02 -1.29 5.99
N MET A 17 23.77 -1.52 5.56
CA MET A 17 22.60 -1.17 6.35
C MET A 17 22.64 -1.79 7.76
N ALA A 18 23.01 -3.08 7.86
CA ALA A 18 23.12 -3.75 9.16
C ALA A 18 24.27 -3.23 10.04
N GLN A 19 25.24 -2.51 9.48
CA GLN A 19 26.33 -1.85 10.23
C GLN A 19 25.97 -0.43 10.66
N ASP A 20 25.22 0.29 9.84
CA ASP A 20 24.94 1.71 9.99
C ASP A 20 23.62 1.98 10.73
N PHE A 21 22.68 1.01 10.69
CA PHE A 21 21.33 1.14 11.24
C PHE A 21 20.98 -0.02 12.18
N THR A 22 20.17 0.29 13.18
CA THR A 22 19.54 -0.73 14.04
C THR A 22 18.42 -1.46 13.27
N LYS A 23 17.96 -2.59 13.82
CA LYS A 23 16.84 -3.33 13.21
C LYS A 23 15.55 -2.50 13.17
N ASP A 24 15.32 -1.69 14.20
CA ASP A 24 14.12 -0.85 14.30
C ASP A 24 14.16 0.28 13.27
N GLU A 25 15.31 0.92 13.07
CA GLU A 25 15.48 1.93 12.01
C GLU A 25 15.29 1.34 10.60
N VAL A 26 15.81 0.13 10.36
CA VAL A 26 15.59 -0.56 9.07
C VAL A 26 14.13 -0.91 8.87
N LEU A 27 13.43 -1.36 9.93
CA LEU A 27 12.01 -1.67 9.87
C LEU A 27 11.18 -0.41 9.64
N GLU A 28 11.50 0.70 10.30
CA GLU A 28 10.84 1.98 10.09
C GLU A 28 10.98 2.46 8.65
N MET A 29 12.20 2.44 8.10
CA MET A 29 12.44 2.76 6.69
C MET A 29 11.64 1.86 5.76
N TYR A 30 11.61 0.55 6.01
CA TYR A 30 10.85 -0.41 5.23
C TYR A 30 9.35 -0.10 5.24
N LEU A 31 8.76 0.09 6.43
CA LEU A 31 7.34 0.36 6.59
C LEU A 31 6.92 1.69 5.97
N ASN A 32 7.81 2.67 5.92
CA ASN A 32 7.54 3.98 5.33
C ASN A 32 7.67 4.03 3.81
N GLU A 33 8.34 3.04 3.19
CA GLU A 33 8.62 3.05 1.75
C GLU A 33 7.83 1.97 0.98
N ILE A 34 7.45 0.86 1.63
CA ILE A 34 6.85 -0.26 0.92
C ILE A 34 5.47 0.07 0.37
N TYR A 35 5.13 -0.55 -0.76
CA TYR A 35 3.84 -0.40 -1.40
C TYR A 35 2.79 -1.34 -0.79
N TYR A 36 1.65 -0.78 -0.38
CA TYR A 36 0.53 -1.50 0.23
C TYR A 36 -0.67 -1.71 -0.70
N GLY A 37 -0.58 -1.31 -1.96
CA GLY A 37 -1.73 -1.28 -2.89
C GLY A 37 -2.44 0.08 -2.89
N ASN A 38 -3.37 0.26 -3.84
CA ASN A 38 -4.23 1.45 -3.94
C ASN A 38 -3.48 2.80 -3.82
N LEU A 39 -2.32 2.89 -4.48
CA LEU A 39 -1.40 4.04 -4.47
C LEU A 39 -0.83 4.39 -3.09
N ALA A 40 -0.99 3.55 -2.09
CA ALA A 40 -0.47 3.75 -0.74
C ALA A 40 0.98 3.28 -0.64
N TYR A 41 1.91 4.22 -0.56
CA TYR A 41 3.32 4.00 -0.25
C TYR A 41 3.57 4.42 1.20
N GLY A 42 4.07 3.50 2.00
CA GLY A 42 4.27 3.68 3.43
C GLY A 42 3.03 3.41 4.28
N ILE A 43 3.27 3.05 5.54
CA ILE A 43 2.23 2.60 6.48
C ILE A 43 1.22 3.70 6.82
N GLU A 44 1.67 4.96 6.90
CA GLU A 44 0.76 6.08 7.19
C GLU A 44 -0.21 6.30 6.04
N ALA A 45 0.29 6.26 4.79
CA ALA A 45 -0.57 6.34 3.61
C ALA A 45 -1.54 5.15 3.53
N ALA A 46 -1.08 3.94 3.87
CA ALA A 46 -1.91 2.74 3.91
C ALA A 46 -3.01 2.84 4.98
N ALA A 47 -2.69 3.26 6.20
CA ALA A 47 -3.65 3.45 7.28
C ALA A 47 -4.75 4.46 6.89
N ASN A 48 -4.36 5.57 6.29
CA ASN A 48 -5.31 6.56 5.78
C ASN A 48 -6.16 6.01 4.61
N THR A 49 -5.52 5.33 3.65
CA THR A 49 -6.21 4.81 2.46
C THR A 49 -7.23 3.73 2.81
N TYR A 50 -6.87 2.79 3.69
CA TYR A 50 -7.72 1.64 3.99
C TYR A 50 -8.67 1.88 5.16
N PHE A 51 -8.26 2.67 6.16
CA PHE A 51 -9.02 2.84 7.40
C PHE A 51 -9.37 4.30 7.75
N GLY A 52 -8.85 5.28 7.00
CA GLY A 52 -9.15 6.70 7.21
C GLY A 52 -8.60 7.26 8.52
N LYS A 53 -7.52 6.66 9.05
CA LYS A 53 -6.89 7.03 10.32
C LYS A 53 -5.37 7.01 10.23
N SER A 54 -4.70 7.58 11.22
CA SER A 54 -3.24 7.51 11.35
C SER A 54 -2.76 6.10 11.69
N ALA A 55 -1.56 5.73 11.25
CA ALA A 55 -0.94 4.45 11.58
C ALA A 55 -0.84 4.22 13.10
N ALA A 56 -0.66 5.27 13.90
CA ALA A 56 -0.62 5.20 15.36
C ALA A 56 -1.96 4.82 16.01
N GLU A 57 -3.07 4.97 15.28
CA GLU A 57 -4.43 4.68 15.75
C GLU A 57 -4.94 3.30 15.31
N LEU A 58 -4.13 2.54 14.57
CA LEU A 58 -4.47 1.21 14.11
C LEU A 58 -4.64 0.24 15.28
N THR A 59 -5.71 -0.54 15.24
CA THR A 59 -5.88 -1.70 16.12
C THR A 59 -4.95 -2.84 15.71
N LEU A 60 -4.82 -3.87 16.56
CA LEU A 60 -4.07 -5.07 16.21
C LEU A 60 -4.66 -5.76 14.97
N GLY A 61 -6.00 -5.78 14.84
CA GLY A 61 -6.69 -6.31 13.68
C GLY A 61 -6.31 -5.57 12.40
N GLU A 62 -6.37 -4.25 12.42
CA GLU A 62 -6.05 -3.41 11.27
C GLU A 62 -4.55 -3.45 10.93
N ALA A 63 -3.67 -3.38 11.93
CA ALA A 63 -2.23 -3.41 11.73
C ALA A 63 -1.77 -4.75 11.13
N SER A 64 -2.28 -5.89 11.66
CA SER A 64 -1.98 -7.22 11.12
C SER A 64 -2.51 -7.42 9.70
N PHE A 65 -3.66 -6.81 9.38
CA PHE A 65 -4.22 -6.80 8.03
C PHE A 65 -3.28 -6.08 7.07
N LEU A 66 -2.89 -4.83 7.37
CA LEU A 66 -1.95 -4.08 6.54
C LEU A 66 -0.60 -4.78 6.40
N ALA A 67 -0.08 -5.40 7.47
CA ALA A 67 1.18 -6.15 7.41
C ALA A 67 1.14 -7.34 6.43
N GLY A 68 -0.04 -7.84 6.09
CA GLY A 68 -0.23 -8.89 5.11
C GLY A 68 -0.13 -8.44 3.65
N LEU A 69 -0.54 -7.21 3.34
CA LEU A 69 -0.73 -6.71 1.97
C LEU A 69 0.56 -6.63 1.13
N PRO A 70 1.74 -6.24 1.68
CA PRO A 70 2.97 -6.10 0.88
C PRO A 70 3.46 -7.37 0.20
N GLN A 71 2.97 -8.54 0.61
CA GLN A 71 3.28 -9.82 -0.04
C GLN A 71 2.82 -9.83 -1.52
N SER A 72 1.61 -9.35 -1.80
CA SER A 72 1.04 -9.24 -3.14
C SER A 72 -0.07 -8.17 -3.12
N PRO A 73 0.28 -6.87 -3.17
CA PRO A 73 -0.66 -5.78 -2.89
C PRO A 73 -1.84 -5.70 -3.88
N VAL A 74 -1.68 -6.23 -5.08
CA VAL A 74 -2.73 -6.28 -6.11
C VAL A 74 -3.68 -7.45 -5.88
N ASP A 75 -3.12 -8.65 -5.60
CA ASP A 75 -3.94 -9.86 -5.42
C ASP A 75 -4.66 -9.88 -4.06
N LEU A 76 -4.10 -9.17 -3.08
CA LEU A 76 -4.64 -9.04 -1.71
C LEU A 76 -5.38 -7.71 -1.48
N ASP A 77 -5.78 -7.03 -2.56
CA ASP A 77 -6.57 -5.80 -2.46
C ASP A 77 -7.94 -6.12 -1.82
N PRO A 78 -8.27 -5.55 -0.64
CA PRO A 78 -9.52 -5.86 0.06
C PRO A 78 -10.79 -5.47 -0.70
N PHE A 79 -10.70 -4.54 -1.63
CA PHE A 79 -11.85 -4.12 -2.44
C PHE A 79 -12.18 -5.12 -3.56
N THR A 80 -11.25 -6.00 -3.93
CA THR A 80 -11.42 -7.01 -4.97
C THR A 80 -11.31 -8.44 -4.46
N ASN A 81 -10.51 -8.68 -3.40
CA ASN A 81 -10.25 -10.00 -2.83
C ASN A 81 -10.10 -9.94 -1.30
N LEU A 82 -11.17 -9.58 -0.62
CA LEU A 82 -11.18 -9.49 0.86
C LEU A 82 -10.87 -10.84 1.53
N GLU A 83 -11.35 -11.95 0.96
CA GLU A 83 -11.13 -13.29 1.52
C GLU A 83 -9.62 -13.62 1.55
N GLY A 84 -8.92 -13.47 0.43
CA GLY A 84 -7.47 -13.71 0.37
C GLY A 84 -6.67 -12.78 1.28
N ALA A 85 -7.07 -11.51 1.39
CA ALA A 85 -6.44 -10.57 2.31
C ALA A 85 -6.65 -10.98 3.79
N ARG A 86 -7.85 -11.48 4.15
CA ARG A 86 -8.15 -12.01 5.50
C ARG A 86 -7.38 -13.29 5.80
N GLU A 87 -7.28 -14.21 4.87
CA GLU A 87 -6.43 -15.41 5.03
C GLU A 87 -4.97 -15.02 5.29
N ARG A 88 -4.48 -14.04 4.56
CA ARG A 88 -3.12 -13.51 4.77
C ARG A 88 -2.96 -12.86 6.14
N GLN A 89 -3.94 -12.07 6.60
CA GLN A 89 -3.95 -11.51 7.95
C GLN A 89 -3.87 -12.62 9.02
N TRP A 90 -4.66 -13.68 8.87
CA TRP A 90 -4.64 -14.81 9.80
C TRP A 90 -3.25 -15.45 9.88
N LEU A 91 -2.57 -15.58 8.74
CA LEU A 91 -1.19 -16.08 8.70
C LEU A 91 -0.23 -15.16 9.46
N VAL A 92 -0.35 -13.85 9.31
CA VAL A 92 0.44 -12.85 10.06
C VAL A 92 0.22 -12.98 11.56
N LEU A 93 -1.04 -13.03 12.00
CA LEU A 93 -1.39 -13.19 13.42
C LEU A 93 -0.83 -14.49 14.01
N ASN A 94 -0.91 -15.60 13.28
CA ASN A 94 -0.32 -16.87 13.73
C ASN A 94 1.21 -16.81 13.84
N MET A 95 1.90 -16.12 12.92
CA MET A 95 3.34 -15.90 13.07
C MET A 95 3.67 -15.06 14.31
N MET A 96 2.87 -14.03 14.61
CA MET A 96 3.04 -13.24 15.84
C MET A 96 2.86 -14.07 17.11
N VAL A 97 1.93 -15.04 17.10
CA VAL A 97 1.78 -16.00 18.22
C VAL A 97 2.99 -16.92 18.34
N GLN A 98 3.47 -17.47 17.22
CA GLN A 98 4.64 -18.36 17.21
C GLN A 98 5.90 -17.67 17.71
N ASP A 99 6.07 -16.39 17.38
CA ASP A 99 7.21 -15.57 17.80
C ASP A 99 7.02 -14.96 19.20
N GLY A 100 5.87 -15.19 19.86
CA GLY A 100 5.58 -14.76 21.22
C GLY A 100 5.25 -13.29 21.39
N TYR A 101 4.90 -12.58 20.33
CA TYR A 101 4.46 -11.18 20.39
C TYR A 101 3.04 -11.01 20.94
N ILE A 102 2.18 -11.97 20.67
CA ILE A 102 0.79 -12.01 21.15
C ILE A 102 0.43 -13.45 21.57
N ASP A 103 -0.62 -13.61 22.37
CA ASP A 103 -1.19 -14.91 22.65
C ASP A 103 -2.30 -15.30 21.64
N GLN A 104 -2.73 -16.58 21.70
CA GLN A 104 -3.75 -17.10 20.77
C GLN A 104 -5.09 -16.36 20.90
N SER A 105 -5.47 -15.98 22.11
CA SER A 105 -6.73 -15.25 22.36
C SER A 105 -6.71 -13.86 21.74
N GLN A 106 -5.57 -13.19 21.80
CA GLN A 106 -5.36 -11.89 21.16
C GLN A 106 -5.40 -11.99 19.62
N ALA A 107 -4.81 -13.05 19.06
CA ALA A 107 -4.85 -13.30 17.63
C ALA A 107 -6.30 -13.54 17.14
N GLU A 108 -7.05 -14.37 17.84
CA GLU A 108 -8.45 -14.66 17.53
C GLU A 108 -9.33 -13.40 17.66
N ALA A 109 -9.15 -12.62 18.73
CA ALA A 109 -9.88 -11.37 18.92
C ALA A 109 -9.59 -10.36 17.81
N ALA A 110 -8.31 -10.19 17.42
CA ALA A 110 -7.90 -9.32 16.33
C ALA A 110 -8.43 -9.79 14.97
N TYR A 111 -8.50 -11.10 14.74
CA TYR A 111 -9.08 -11.65 13.51
C TYR A 111 -10.60 -11.48 13.45
N LEU A 112 -11.30 -11.60 14.57
CA LEU A 112 -12.76 -11.45 14.64
C LEU A 112 -13.20 -9.98 14.66
N GLU A 113 -12.27 -9.06 14.86
CA GLU A 113 -12.54 -7.63 14.81
C GLU A 113 -13.12 -7.23 13.45
N PRO A 114 -14.27 -6.51 13.42
CA PRO A 114 -14.82 -6.00 12.17
C PRO A 114 -13.89 -4.92 11.58
N LEU A 115 -13.34 -5.18 10.42
CA LEU A 115 -12.56 -4.16 9.70
C LEU A 115 -13.52 -3.24 8.94
N THR A 116 -13.50 -1.97 9.28
CA THR A 116 -14.27 -0.94 8.58
C THR A 116 -13.36 -0.20 7.62
N PHE A 117 -13.44 -0.56 6.34
CA PHE A 117 -12.66 0.12 5.31
C PHE A 117 -13.21 1.51 5.04
N ALA A 118 -12.30 2.48 4.90
CA ALA A 118 -12.65 3.80 4.44
C ALA A 118 -13.28 3.69 3.04
N VAL A 119 -14.39 4.34 2.85
CA VAL A 119 -14.97 4.48 1.52
C VAL A 119 -13.97 5.28 0.71
N GLN A 120 -13.26 4.64 -0.20
CA GLN A 120 -12.55 5.38 -1.23
C GLN A 120 -13.63 6.04 -2.12
N GLU A 121 -14.09 7.21 -1.71
CA GLU A 121 -14.57 8.14 -2.70
C GLU A 121 -13.34 8.50 -3.55
N VAL A 122 -13.08 7.71 -4.58
CA VAL A 122 -12.30 8.18 -5.71
C VAL A 122 -13.19 9.24 -6.36
N SER A 123 -13.21 10.41 -5.75
CA SER A 123 -13.70 11.61 -6.39
C SER A 123 -12.75 11.84 -7.57
N LEU A 124 -13.08 11.21 -8.70
CA LEU A 124 -12.46 11.54 -9.97
C LEU A 124 -12.93 12.96 -10.31
N GLU A 125 -12.28 13.94 -9.69
CA GLU A 125 -12.43 15.31 -10.11
C GLU A 125 -11.98 15.40 -11.58
N ALA A 126 -12.80 15.99 -12.44
CA ALA A 126 -12.57 16.06 -13.88
C ALA A 126 -12.34 14.69 -14.57
N PRO A 127 -13.30 13.72 -14.51
CA PRO A 127 -13.09 12.36 -15.02
C PRO A 127 -12.74 12.32 -16.51
N HIS A 128 -13.34 13.19 -17.32
CA HIS A 128 -13.04 13.28 -18.75
C HIS A 128 -11.59 13.71 -19.01
N PHE A 129 -11.10 14.67 -18.23
CA PHE A 129 -9.72 15.11 -18.34
C PHE A 129 -8.73 14.02 -17.88
N ALA A 130 -9.04 13.33 -16.79
CA ALA A 130 -8.23 12.20 -16.30
C ALA A 130 -8.09 11.08 -17.34
N VAL A 131 -9.19 10.72 -18.00
CA VAL A 131 -9.19 9.73 -19.12
C VAL A 131 -8.34 10.24 -20.29
N TYR A 132 -8.48 11.50 -20.66
CA TYR A 132 -7.68 12.10 -21.73
C TYR A 132 -6.18 12.06 -21.42
N VAL A 133 -5.78 12.48 -20.22
CA VAL A 133 -4.38 12.44 -19.79
C VAL A 133 -3.84 11.01 -19.79
N ARG A 134 -4.64 10.05 -19.29
CA ARG A 134 -4.26 8.64 -19.28
C ARG A 134 -3.99 8.13 -20.71
N GLN A 135 -4.85 8.44 -21.68
CA GLN A 135 -4.65 8.04 -23.08
C GLN A 135 -3.35 8.62 -23.65
N GLN A 136 -3.05 9.89 -23.39
CA GLN A 136 -1.80 10.51 -23.82
C GLN A 136 -0.57 9.82 -23.20
N LEU A 137 -0.66 9.42 -21.94
CA LEU A 137 0.42 8.71 -21.26
C LEU A 137 0.60 7.29 -21.81
N GLU A 138 -0.50 6.58 -22.12
CA GLU A 138 -0.45 5.25 -22.72
C GLU A 138 0.19 5.28 -24.13
N GLU A 139 -0.07 6.33 -24.91
CA GLU A 139 0.57 6.55 -26.21
C GLU A 139 2.08 6.84 -26.07
N LEU A 140 2.51 7.58 -25.04
CA LEU A 140 3.90 7.98 -24.83
C LEU A 140 4.75 6.90 -24.16
N TYR A 141 4.19 6.20 -23.17
CA TYR A 141 4.94 5.30 -22.28
C TYR A 141 4.50 3.84 -22.35
N GLY A 142 3.42 3.55 -23.05
CA GLY A 142 2.79 2.23 -23.13
C GLY A 142 1.85 1.93 -21.97
N ALA A 143 0.78 1.18 -22.23
CA ALA A 143 -0.27 0.88 -21.27
C ALA A 143 0.21 0.14 -20.02
N GLU A 144 1.18 -0.78 -20.17
CA GLU A 144 1.77 -1.53 -19.05
C GLU A 144 2.53 -0.60 -18.09
N THR A 145 3.30 0.35 -18.61
CA THR A 145 4.02 1.34 -17.80
C THR A 145 3.06 2.26 -17.06
N VAL A 146 1.97 2.67 -17.71
CA VAL A 146 0.96 3.54 -17.10
C VAL A 146 0.19 2.80 -16.01
N ALA A 147 -0.13 1.53 -16.22
CA ALA A 147 -0.88 0.73 -15.25
C ALA A 147 -0.06 0.32 -14.02
N ASN A 148 1.24 -0.01 -14.21
CA ASN A 148 2.06 -0.65 -13.17
C ASN A 148 3.29 0.17 -12.78
N GLY A 149 3.57 1.29 -13.47
CA GLY A 149 4.82 2.05 -13.31
C GLY A 149 4.83 3.04 -12.15
N GLY A 150 3.74 3.17 -11.36
CA GLY A 150 3.67 4.09 -10.23
C GLY A 150 3.89 5.56 -10.62
N LEU A 151 3.47 5.97 -11.82
CA LEU A 151 3.71 7.30 -12.35
C LEU A 151 2.93 8.35 -11.55
N ARG A 152 3.63 9.39 -11.09
CA ARG A 152 3.02 10.61 -10.56
C ARG A 152 2.94 11.65 -11.67
N VAL A 153 1.73 12.02 -12.05
CA VAL A 153 1.48 12.98 -13.13
C VAL A 153 0.92 14.28 -12.57
N THR A 154 1.61 15.39 -12.83
CA THR A 154 1.12 16.72 -12.49
C THR A 154 0.67 17.42 -13.76
N THR A 155 -0.55 17.94 -13.77
CA THR A 155 -1.13 18.64 -14.91
C THR A 155 -1.29 20.13 -14.61
N THR A 156 -1.59 20.91 -15.64
CA THR A 156 -1.90 22.35 -15.55
C THR A 156 -3.40 22.62 -15.43
N LEU A 157 -4.22 21.58 -15.12
CA LEU A 157 -5.66 21.75 -14.97
C LEU A 157 -5.95 22.67 -13.77
N ASP A 158 -6.72 23.72 -14.03
CA ASP A 158 -7.28 24.59 -13.00
C ASP A 158 -8.60 23.99 -12.52
N MET A 159 -8.62 23.47 -11.30
CA MET A 159 -9.77 22.78 -10.73
C MET A 159 -10.94 23.74 -10.41
N GLU A 160 -10.68 25.02 -10.10
CA GLU A 160 -11.74 25.99 -9.86
C GLU A 160 -12.48 26.29 -11.18
N PHE A 161 -11.72 26.48 -12.24
CA PHE A 161 -12.27 26.70 -13.56
C PHE A 161 -13.02 25.46 -14.09
N GLN A 162 -12.49 24.28 -13.85
CA GLN A 162 -13.13 23.01 -14.23
C GLN A 162 -14.50 22.84 -13.55
N ARG A 163 -14.59 23.05 -12.24
CA ARG A 163 -15.84 22.98 -11.48
C ARG A 163 -16.88 23.99 -11.98
N LEU A 164 -16.42 25.19 -12.34
CA LEU A 164 -17.30 26.22 -12.92
C LEU A 164 -17.86 25.80 -14.28
N ALA A 165 -17.02 25.17 -15.11
CA ALA A 165 -17.41 24.69 -16.44
C ALA A 165 -18.40 23.51 -16.38
N GLU A 166 -18.29 22.66 -15.36
CA GLU A 166 -19.20 21.51 -15.15
C GLU A 166 -20.59 21.92 -14.63
N GLN A 167 -20.75 23.15 -14.14
CA GLN A 167 -22.02 23.70 -13.66
C GLN A 167 -22.86 24.39 -14.75
N LEU A 168 -22.32 24.56 -15.96
CA LEU A 168 -22.96 25.19 -17.12
C LEU A 168 -23.62 24.18 -18.03
#